data_bd624fcf0977ffeb514a82789344546c
#
_entry.id   bd624fcf0977ffeb514a82789344546c
#
_cell.length_a   1.000
_cell.length_b   1.000
_cell.length_c   1.000
_cell.angle_alpha   90.00
_cell.angle_beta   90.00
_cell.angle_gamma   90.00
#
_symmetry.space_group_name_H-M   'P 1'
#
loop_
_entity.id
_entity.type
_entity.pdbx_description
1 polymer ?
#
loop_
_entity_poly.entity_id
_entity_poly.type
_entity_poly.pdbx_seq_one_letter_code
_entity_poly.pdbx_strand_id
1 'polypeptide(L)'
;MIQRTPARIEAHLCDHEHRSWQQLLSDSVTSPEELLRRLELPEEPWLSAARQGHRLFSVRVPEPFLARMEKGNPADPLLRQVLPLAEETAHAPGFISDPLEESGAIATTGLIRKYRSRALLMVTGQCAINCRYCFRRHFPYDEQRLSPDDRQRVIDTLGASPEINEVIFSGGDPLAVNDRLLAQWATAISGIPHIRRLRLHTRLPVVIPQRVCDELLKWLSTTPLQVIIVLHINHPAELDTATRRALGYLRAAGATLLNQSVILRGVNDRASVLEELSEALFEAGVLPYYLHAFDPVAGAHHYDVPDEEARNLMRELLSRLPGFLVPKLVREEPGKESKTPINLFP
;
A
#
# COMPACT_ATOMS: atom_id res chain seq x y z
N MET A 1 -31.39 10.14 -5.78
CA MET A 1 -31.04 9.75 -4.39
C MET A 1 -31.19 8.24 -4.30
N ILE A 2 -30.09 7.50 -4.28
CA ILE A 2 -30.12 6.05 -4.04
C ILE A 2 -30.13 5.87 -2.53
N GLN A 3 -31.27 5.45 -1.98
CA GLN A 3 -31.39 5.11 -0.57
C GLN A 3 -30.51 3.86 -0.32
N ARG A 4 -29.44 4.04 0.43
CA ARG A 4 -28.65 2.91 0.97
C ARG A 4 -29.42 2.34 2.15
N THR A 5 -30.06 1.18 1.98
CA THR A 5 -30.55 0.39 3.10
C THR A 5 -29.33 -0.15 3.85
N PRO A 6 -29.14 0.14 5.15
CA PRO A 6 -28.04 -0.45 5.90
C PRO A 6 -28.31 -1.95 6.02
N ALA A 7 -27.55 -2.76 5.29
CA ALA A 7 -27.50 -4.19 5.56
C ALA A 7 -26.98 -4.36 6.99
N ARG A 8 -27.72 -5.08 7.82
CA ARG A 8 -27.29 -5.49 9.16
C ARG A 8 -26.10 -6.43 8.96
N ILE A 9 -24.88 -5.89 9.11
CA ILE A 9 -23.65 -6.68 9.09
C ILE A 9 -23.57 -7.33 10.47
N GLU A 10 -24.07 -8.55 10.62
CA GLU A 10 -23.71 -9.41 11.75
C GLU A 10 -22.32 -9.98 11.45
N ALA A 11 -21.31 -9.18 11.76
CA ALA A 11 -19.93 -9.57 11.61
C ALA A 11 -19.49 -10.37 12.84
N HIS A 12 -19.77 -11.67 12.85
CA HIS A 12 -19.04 -12.60 13.68
C HIS A 12 -17.65 -12.84 13.07
N LEU A 13 -16.77 -11.83 13.19
CA LEU A 13 -15.36 -11.92 12.76
C LEU A 13 -14.50 -12.68 13.77
N CYS A 14 -15.11 -13.26 14.80
CA CYS A 14 -14.43 -14.04 15.84
C CYS A 14 -14.59 -15.54 15.61
N ASP A 15 -14.03 -16.05 14.50
CA ASP A 15 -13.75 -17.48 14.37
C ASP A 15 -12.24 -17.73 14.55
N HIS A 16 -11.92 -18.19 15.75
CA HIS A 16 -10.94 -19.17 16.18
C HIS A 16 -9.46 -19.09 15.73
N GLU A 17 -8.85 -17.88 15.79
CA GLU A 17 -7.48 -17.79 16.31
C GLU A 17 -7.32 -16.42 16.98
N HIS A 18 -7.23 -16.45 18.30
CA HIS A 18 -7.60 -15.35 19.23
C HIS A 18 -6.61 -14.19 19.32
N ARG A 19 -5.86 -13.88 18.25
CA ARG A 19 -4.93 -12.73 18.28
C ARG A 19 -5.55 -11.51 17.59
N SER A 20 -5.56 -10.37 18.30
CA SER A 20 -5.95 -9.09 17.69
C SER A 20 -4.96 -8.69 16.59
N TRP A 21 -5.38 -7.82 15.67
CA TRP A 21 -4.47 -7.31 14.64
C TRP A 21 -3.25 -6.59 15.24
N GLN A 22 -3.41 -5.95 16.39
CA GLN A 22 -2.30 -5.31 17.13
C GLN A 22 -1.28 -6.35 17.62
N GLN A 23 -1.75 -7.49 18.13
CA GLN A 23 -0.87 -8.60 18.52
C GLN A 23 -0.15 -9.18 17.31
N LEU A 24 -0.85 -9.42 16.19
CA LEU A 24 -0.24 -9.89 14.95
C LEU A 24 0.79 -8.90 14.40
N LEU A 25 0.55 -7.60 14.59
CA LEU A 25 1.49 -6.56 14.22
C LEU A 25 2.72 -6.53 15.14
N SER A 26 2.53 -6.70 16.46
CA SER A 26 3.64 -6.73 17.43
C SER A 26 4.50 -7.97 17.30
N ASP A 27 3.87 -9.11 16.97
CA ASP A 27 4.52 -10.43 16.85
C ASP A 27 5.16 -10.66 15.45
N SER A 28 5.23 -9.59 14.63
CA SER A 28 5.88 -9.69 13.31
C SER A 28 7.31 -10.16 13.41
N VAL A 29 7.72 -11.01 12.47
CA VAL A 29 9.13 -11.39 12.30
C VAL A 29 9.95 -10.15 11.96
N THR A 30 10.98 -9.86 12.76
CA THR A 30 11.83 -8.66 12.63
C THR A 30 13.31 -8.98 12.46
N SER A 31 13.68 -10.27 12.35
CA SER A 31 15.06 -10.66 12.08
C SER A 31 15.17 -11.51 10.82
N PRO A 32 16.25 -11.36 10.04
CA PRO A 32 16.52 -12.21 8.88
C PRO A 32 16.64 -13.70 9.23
N GLU A 33 17.27 -13.99 10.37
CA GLU A 33 17.47 -15.35 10.87
C GLU A 33 16.14 -16.07 11.09
N GLU A 34 15.23 -15.40 11.78
CA GLU A 34 13.90 -15.95 12.05
C GLU A 34 13.09 -16.11 10.76
N LEU A 35 13.19 -15.16 9.84
CA LEU A 35 12.52 -15.23 8.54
C LEU A 35 13.00 -16.46 7.75
N LEU A 36 14.31 -16.65 7.61
CA LEU A 36 14.88 -17.79 6.88
C LEU A 36 14.50 -19.11 7.57
N ARG A 37 14.63 -19.20 8.89
CA ARG A 37 14.28 -20.37 9.66
C ARG A 37 12.80 -20.75 9.50
N ARG A 38 11.89 -19.79 9.58
CA ARG A 38 10.43 -20.00 9.43
C ARG A 38 10.08 -20.52 8.03
N LEU A 39 10.82 -20.07 7.02
CA LEU A 39 10.62 -20.48 5.63
C LEU A 39 11.46 -21.70 5.22
N GLU A 40 12.17 -22.33 6.17
CA GLU A 40 12.99 -23.51 5.90
C GLU A 40 14.04 -23.26 4.80
N LEU A 41 14.55 -22.04 4.73
CA LEU A 41 15.62 -21.66 3.80
C LEU A 41 16.97 -21.87 4.46
N PRO A 42 17.98 -22.33 3.71
CA PRO A 42 19.34 -22.46 4.25
C PRO A 42 19.92 -21.09 4.61
N GLU A 43 20.78 -21.02 5.62
CA GLU A 43 21.46 -19.78 5.97
C GLU A 43 22.36 -19.30 4.82
N GLU A 44 23.14 -20.20 4.23
CA GLU A 44 23.94 -19.90 3.05
C GLU A 44 23.15 -20.13 1.76
N PRO A 45 23.21 -19.21 0.78
CA PRO A 45 24.00 -17.95 0.77
C PRO A 45 23.23 -16.73 1.34
N TRP A 46 22.05 -16.88 1.91
CA TRP A 46 21.07 -15.81 2.15
C TRP A 46 21.35 -14.95 3.37
N LEU A 47 21.80 -15.55 4.50
CA LEU A 47 21.84 -14.86 5.78
C LEU A 47 22.79 -13.66 5.82
N SER A 48 23.98 -13.81 5.25
CA SER A 48 24.96 -12.71 5.21
C SER A 48 24.42 -11.51 4.43
N ALA A 49 23.82 -11.76 3.27
CA ALA A 49 23.19 -10.76 2.43
C ALA A 49 21.98 -10.10 3.13
N ALA A 50 21.12 -10.92 3.72
CA ALA A 50 19.94 -10.46 4.43
C ALA A 50 20.27 -9.58 5.64
N ARG A 51 21.34 -9.87 6.37
CA ARG A 51 21.83 -9.01 7.46
C ARG A 51 22.31 -7.65 6.96
N GLN A 52 22.97 -7.59 5.82
CA GLN A 52 23.42 -6.34 5.22
C GLN A 52 22.24 -5.45 4.82
N GLY A 53 21.32 -5.97 4.04
CA GLY A 53 20.10 -5.24 3.64
C GLY A 53 19.21 -4.86 4.84
N HIS A 54 19.12 -5.71 5.86
CA HIS A 54 18.39 -5.42 7.11
C HIS A 54 18.92 -4.20 7.86
N ARG A 55 20.24 -3.97 7.87
CA ARG A 55 20.85 -2.78 8.51
C ARG A 55 20.42 -1.47 7.83
N LEU A 56 20.18 -1.51 6.53
CA LEU A 56 19.75 -0.34 5.76
C LEU A 56 18.24 -0.10 5.90
N PHE A 57 17.46 -1.18 5.89
CA PHE A 57 16.02 -1.15 6.05
C PHE A 57 15.57 -2.43 6.75
N SER A 58 15.02 -2.30 7.95
CA SER A 58 14.73 -3.44 8.81
C SER A 58 13.71 -4.41 8.21
N VAL A 59 13.82 -5.70 8.54
CA VAL A 59 12.79 -6.69 8.24
C VAL A 59 11.59 -6.46 9.16
N ARG A 60 10.40 -6.53 8.61
CA ARG A 60 9.15 -6.67 9.35
C ARG A 60 8.16 -7.45 8.50
N VAL A 61 7.76 -8.64 8.94
CA VAL A 61 6.84 -9.52 8.21
C VAL A 61 5.85 -10.12 9.20
N PRO A 62 4.55 -9.77 9.14
CA PRO A 62 3.52 -10.37 9.98
C PRO A 62 3.24 -11.81 9.60
N GLU A 63 2.85 -12.59 10.61
CA GLU A 63 2.53 -14.02 10.48
C GLU A 63 1.53 -14.33 9.35
N PRO A 64 0.39 -13.62 9.20
CA PRO A 64 -0.57 -13.96 8.15
C PRO A 64 -0.01 -13.78 6.74
N PHE A 65 0.95 -12.88 6.54
CA PHE A 65 1.62 -12.70 5.25
C PHE A 65 2.70 -13.77 5.02
N LEU A 66 3.46 -14.09 6.07
CA LEU A 66 4.49 -15.11 6.04
C LEU A 66 3.91 -16.50 5.76
N ALA A 67 2.77 -16.83 6.35
CA ALA A 67 2.11 -18.12 6.20
C ALA A 67 1.67 -18.45 4.75
N ARG A 68 1.62 -17.46 3.87
CA ARG A 68 1.30 -17.63 2.44
C ARG A 68 2.52 -17.85 1.56
N MET A 69 3.72 -17.74 2.12
CA MET A 69 4.97 -17.96 1.38
C MET A 69 5.26 -19.46 1.27
N GLU A 70 5.79 -19.86 0.15
CA GLU A 70 6.21 -21.23 -0.09
C GLU A 70 7.53 -21.52 0.63
N LYS A 71 7.50 -22.47 1.57
CA LYS A 71 8.70 -22.87 2.31
C LYS A 71 9.72 -23.53 1.40
N GLY A 72 10.99 -23.28 1.65
CA GLY A 72 12.11 -23.79 0.86
C GLY A 72 12.27 -23.15 -0.52
N ASN A 73 11.40 -22.19 -0.89
CA ASN A 73 11.46 -21.51 -2.19
C ASN A 73 11.99 -20.07 -2.07
N PRO A 74 13.28 -19.82 -2.38
CA PRO A 74 13.83 -18.45 -2.35
C PRO A 74 13.30 -17.55 -3.49
N ALA A 75 12.64 -18.14 -4.48
CA ALA A 75 12.01 -17.41 -5.59
C ALA A 75 10.53 -17.10 -5.34
N ASP A 76 9.98 -17.43 -4.16
CA ASP A 76 8.60 -17.11 -3.82
C ASP A 76 8.32 -15.61 -3.98
N PRO A 77 7.26 -15.21 -4.73
CA PRO A 77 7.00 -13.81 -5.07
C PRO A 77 6.60 -12.95 -3.86
N LEU A 78 6.08 -13.54 -2.78
CA LEU A 78 5.79 -12.82 -1.55
C LEU A 78 7.05 -12.61 -0.73
N LEU A 79 7.88 -13.64 -0.63
CA LEU A 79 9.18 -13.56 0.03
C LEU A 79 10.10 -12.51 -0.63
N ARG A 80 10.17 -12.50 -1.95
CA ARG A 80 10.98 -11.53 -2.70
C ARG A 80 10.61 -10.08 -2.42
N GLN A 81 9.41 -9.79 -1.97
CA GLN A 81 8.99 -8.44 -1.60
C GLN A 81 9.49 -8.00 -0.22
N VAL A 82 10.00 -8.90 0.61
CA VAL A 82 10.35 -8.63 2.02
C VAL A 82 11.70 -9.14 2.47
N LEU A 83 12.32 -10.07 1.74
CA LEU A 83 13.65 -10.59 2.04
C LEU A 83 14.69 -9.55 1.67
N PRO A 84 15.51 -9.06 2.63
CA PRO A 84 16.65 -8.20 2.31
C PRO A 84 17.70 -8.95 1.49
N LEU A 85 18.29 -8.27 0.53
CA LEU A 85 19.29 -8.82 -0.37
C LEU A 85 20.58 -8.00 -0.35
N ALA A 86 21.71 -8.60 -0.75
CA ALA A 86 23.00 -7.91 -0.85
C ALA A 86 22.97 -6.76 -1.87
N GLU A 87 22.19 -6.90 -2.93
CA GLU A 87 22.00 -5.91 -3.98
C GLU A 87 21.54 -4.55 -3.43
N GLU A 88 20.84 -4.54 -2.29
CA GLU A 88 20.39 -3.30 -1.64
C GLU A 88 21.55 -2.40 -1.16
N THR A 89 22.75 -2.96 -0.99
CA THR A 89 23.94 -2.21 -0.57
C THR A 89 24.68 -1.59 -1.76
N ALA A 90 24.35 -1.99 -2.98
CA ALA A 90 25.02 -1.51 -4.16
C ALA A 90 24.51 -0.11 -4.55
N HIS A 91 25.45 0.76 -4.93
CA HIS A 91 25.11 2.04 -5.53
C HIS A 91 24.69 1.84 -6.99
N ALA A 92 23.52 2.34 -7.35
CA ALA A 92 23.04 2.31 -8.72
C ALA A 92 22.82 3.76 -9.22
N PRO A 93 23.42 4.15 -10.36
CA PRO A 93 23.24 5.49 -10.92
C PRO A 93 21.75 5.79 -11.16
N GLY A 94 21.29 6.99 -10.77
CA GLY A 94 19.91 7.42 -10.92
C GLY A 94 18.97 6.98 -9.80
N PHE A 95 19.42 6.12 -8.87
CA PHE A 95 18.63 5.71 -7.70
C PHE A 95 19.01 6.55 -6.49
N ILE A 96 18.02 7.30 -5.96
CA ILE A 96 18.23 8.31 -4.91
C ILE A 96 17.32 8.07 -3.71
N SER A 97 17.57 8.78 -2.59
CA SER A 97 16.80 8.60 -1.36
C SER A 97 15.38 9.19 -1.41
N ASP A 98 15.14 10.25 -2.18
CA ASP A 98 13.82 10.88 -2.37
C ASP A 98 13.49 11.00 -3.86
N PRO A 99 13.13 9.88 -4.53
CA PRO A 99 12.89 9.86 -5.98
C PRO A 99 11.67 10.67 -6.41
N LEU A 100 10.78 11.03 -5.49
CA LEU A 100 9.56 11.77 -5.77
C LEU A 100 9.57 13.21 -5.24
N GLU A 101 10.70 13.66 -4.68
CA GLU A 101 10.90 15.01 -4.12
C GLU A 101 9.76 15.42 -3.15
N GLU A 102 9.33 14.45 -2.31
CA GLU A 102 8.21 14.68 -1.40
C GLU A 102 8.52 15.70 -0.31
N SER A 103 9.77 15.81 0.08
CA SER A 103 10.25 16.82 1.03
C SER A 103 9.93 18.27 0.58
N GLY A 104 9.99 18.55 -0.72
CA GLY A 104 9.62 19.84 -1.30
C GLY A 104 8.12 20.12 -1.40
N ALA A 105 7.27 19.10 -1.20
CA ALA A 105 5.82 19.19 -1.34
C ALA A 105 5.08 19.27 0.01
N ILE A 106 5.80 19.38 1.14
CA ILE A 106 5.21 19.49 2.48
C ILE A 106 4.57 20.88 2.66
N ALA A 107 3.25 20.90 2.76
CA ALA A 107 2.48 22.14 2.97
C ALA A 107 2.50 22.60 4.44
N THR A 108 2.40 21.65 5.36
CA THR A 108 2.60 21.78 6.81
C THR A 108 2.98 20.40 7.35
N THR A 109 3.48 20.33 8.60
CA THR A 109 3.84 19.03 9.21
C THR A 109 2.73 18.00 8.99
N GLY A 110 3.08 16.86 8.41
CA GLY A 110 2.17 15.77 8.14
C GLY A 110 1.21 15.95 6.95
N LEU A 111 1.25 17.07 6.23
CA LEU A 111 0.39 17.32 5.07
C LEU A 111 1.23 17.58 3.81
N ILE A 112 1.17 16.65 2.86
CA ILE A 112 1.85 16.76 1.55
C ILE A 112 0.83 17.20 0.49
N ARG A 113 1.19 18.18 -0.31
CA ARG A 113 0.37 18.70 -1.41
C ARG A 113 1.15 18.70 -2.72
N LYS A 114 1.02 17.63 -3.51
CA LYS A 114 1.60 17.53 -4.85
C LYS A 114 0.64 17.97 -5.95
N TYR A 115 -0.67 17.88 -5.70
CA TYR A 115 -1.71 18.05 -6.72
C TYR A 115 -2.73 19.10 -6.30
N ARG A 116 -3.40 19.71 -7.28
CA ARG A 116 -4.35 20.80 -7.05
C ARG A 116 -5.55 20.40 -6.19
N SER A 117 -6.17 19.24 -6.50
CA SER A 117 -7.49 18.89 -5.94
C SER A 117 -7.44 17.91 -4.75
N ARG A 118 -6.25 17.51 -4.31
CA ARG A 118 -6.08 16.52 -3.23
C ARG A 118 -4.84 16.78 -2.39
N ALA A 119 -4.93 16.43 -1.13
CA ALA A 119 -3.81 16.48 -0.18
C ALA A 119 -3.62 15.11 0.47
N LEU A 120 -2.37 14.78 0.77
CA LEU A 120 -1.99 13.53 1.42
C LEU A 120 -1.65 13.82 2.88
N LEU A 121 -2.39 13.19 3.79
CA LEU A 121 -2.19 13.28 5.22
C LEU A 121 -1.36 12.10 5.72
N MET A 122 -0.21 12.38 6.28
CA MET A 122 0.69 11.43 6.91
C MET A 122 0.16 11.08 8.31
N VAL A 123 -0.70 10.06 8.40
CA VAL A 123 -1.35 9.69 9.67
C VAL A 123 -0.35 9.07 10.65
N THR A 124 0.62 8.33 10.11
CA THR A 124 1.66 7.61 10.87
C THR A 124 2.87 7.32 10.00
N GLY A 125 4.05 7.17 10.61
CA GLY A 125 5.24 6.62 9.94
C GLY A 125 5.36 5.09 10.03
N GLN A 126 4.45 4.41 10.74
CA GLN A 126 4.53 2.96 10.95
C GLN A 126 3.95 2.19 9.78
N CYS A 127 4.60 1.07 9.43
CA CYS A 127 4.10 0.06 8.52
C CYS A 127 3.93 -1.29 9.23
N ALA A 128 2.98 -2.10 8.76
CA ALA A 128 2.84 -3.48 9.20
C ALA A 128 3.90 -4.40 8.57
N ILE A 129 4.34 -4.07 7.38
CA ILE A 129 5.32 -4.82 6.59
C ILE A 129 6.30 -3.85 5.95
N ASN A 130 7.57 -4.22 5.91
CA ASN A 130 8.61 -3.40 5.28
C ASN A 130 8.88 -3.93 3.87
N CYS A 131 8.18 -3.36 2.88
CA CYS A 131 8.35 -3.69 1.46
C CYS A 131 9.73 -3.26 0.98
N ARG A 132 10.57 -4.18 0.47
CA ARG A 132 11.94 -3.86 0.04
C ARG A 132 12.01 -2.84 -1.10
N TYR A 133 10.96 -2.75 -1.89
CA TYR A 133 10.80 -1.81 -3.02
C TYR A 133 10.14 -0.48 -2.62
N CYS A 134 9.97 -0.19 -1.32
CA CYS A 134 9.29 1.02 -0.85
C CYS A 134 10.06 2.28 -1.23
N PHE A 135 9.45 3.17 -2.02
CA PHE A 135 10.05 4.44 -2.40
C PHE A 135 10.26 5.41 -1.22
N ARG A 136 9.48 5.23 -0.13
CA ARG A 136 9.60 5.99 1.12
C ARG A 136 10.48 5.33 2.17
N ARG A 137 11.34 4.36 1.81
CA ARG A 137 12.21 3.68 2.78
C ARG A 137 13.21 4.59 3.49
N HIS A 138 13.48 5.76 2.92
CA HIS A 138 14.37 6.81 3.47
C HIS A 138 13.60 8.06 3.93
N PHE A 139 12.27 8.05 3.89
CA PHE A 139 11.46 9.22 4.24
C PHE A 139 11.58 9.54 5.73
N PRO A 140 11.77 10.83 6.12
CA PRO A 140 11.99 11.26 7.50
C PRO A 140 10.66 11.31 8.29
N TYR A 141 10.05 10.16 8.55
CA TYR A 141 8.74 10.06 9.22
C TYR A 141 8.71 10.71 10.60
N ASP A 142 9.81 10.70 11.35
CA ASP A 142 9.86 11.27 12.69
C ASP A 142 9.67 12.80 12.66
N GLU A 143 10.13 13.47 11.61
CA GLU A 143 9.94 14.91 11.40
C GLU A 143 8.49 15.27 11.03
N GLN A 144 7.73 14.29 10.56
CA GLN A 144 6.33 14.44 10.14
C GLN A 144 5.33 13.93 11.19
N ARG A 145 5.79 13.65 12.42
CA ARG A 145 4.92 13.21 13.51
C ARG A 145 4.01 14.35 13.96
N LEU A 146 2.70 14.11 13.91
CA LEU A 146 1.69 15.11 14.22
C LEU A 146 1.49 15.28 15.74
N SER A 147 1.77 16.47 16.25
CA SER A 147 1.32 16.93 17.57
C SER A 147 -0.18 17.33 17.53
N PRO A 148 -0.84 17.58 18.66
CA PRO A 148 -2.19 18.13 18.68
C PRO A 148 -2.33 19.46 17.93
N ASP A 149 -1.35 20.35 18.03
CA ASP A 149 -1.35 21.65 17.35
C ASP A 149 -1.15 21.48 15.83
N ASP A 150 -0.33 20.50 15.41
CA ASP A 150 -0.18 20.17 13.99
C ASP A 150 -1.50 19.70 13.39
N ARG A 151 -2.27 18.91 14.15
CA ARG A 151 -3.58 18.44 13.70
C ARG A 151 -4.54 19.59 13.41
N GLN A 152 -4.57 20.60 14.28
CA GLN A 152 -5.39 21.79 14.05
C GLN A 152 -4.90 22.54 12.80
N ARG A 153 -3.58 22.74 12.67
CA ARG A 153 -2.99 23.39 11.48
C ARG A 153 -3.33 22.67 10.17
N VAL A 154 -3.36 21.34 10.17
CA VAL A 154 -3.79 20.55 9.01
C VAL A 154 -5.24 20.85 8.64
N ILE A 155 -6.15 20.85 9.63
CA ILE A 155 -7.58 21.15 9.39
C ILE A 155 -7.76 22.58 8.90
N ASP A 156 -7.07 23.54 9.49
CA ASP A 156 -7.13 24.96 9.06
C ASP A 156 -6.60 25.13 7.63
N THR A 157 -5.49 24.45 7.30
CA THR A 157 -4.90 24.46 5.94
C THR A 157 -5.85 23.87 4.91
N LEU A 158 -6.49 22.74 5.23
CA LEU A 158 -7.48 22.11 4.37
C LEU A 158 -8.71 23.01 4.20
N GLY A 159 -9.19 23.62 5.31
CA GLY A 159 -10.33 24.54 5.30
C GLY A 159 -10.09 25.80 4.45
N ALA A 160 -8.86 26.31 4.43
CA ALA A 160 -8.45 27.46 3.64
C ALA A 160 -8.19 27.13 2.15
N SER A 161 -8.28 25.88 1.72
CA SER A 161 -7.95 25.40 0.37
C SER A 161 -9.18 24.83 -0.36
N PRO A 162 -10.11 25.64 -0.85
CA PRO A 162 -11.40 25.18 -1.40
C PRO A 162 -11.26 24.34 -2.69
N GLU A 163 -10.13 24.38 -3.34
CA GLU A 163 -9.80 23.54 -4.50
C GLU A 163 -9.51 22.08 -4.11
N ILE A 164 -9.18 21.79 -2.84
CA ILE A 164 -8.97 20.43 -2.35
C ILE A 164 -10.35 19.81 -2.04
N ASN A 165 -10.72 18.76 -2.74
CA ASN A 165 -11.96 18.05 -2.53
C ASN A 165 -11.77 16.59 -2.09
N GLU A 166 -10.52 16.18 -1.90
CA GLU A 166 -10.13 14.84 -1.49
C GLU A 166 -8.93 14.87 -0.52
N VAL A 167 -9.04 14.13 0.58
CA VAL A 167 -7.92 13.88 1.49
C VAL A 167 -7.54 12.41 1.39
N ILE A 168 -6.22 12.16 1.32
CA ILE A 168 -5.66 10.82 1.23
C ILE A 168 -4.95 10.49 2.53
N PHE A 169 -5.43 9.50 3.29
CA PHE A 169 -4.69 8.96 4.41
C PHE A 169 -3.56 8.06 3.89
N SER A 170 -2.35 8.35 4.32
CA SER A 170 -1.13 7.69 3.90
C SER A 170 -0.07 7.78 5.01
N GLY A 171 1.20 7.70 4.63
CA GLY A 171 2.35 7.73 5.53
C GLY A 171 3.16 6.46 5.37
N GLY A 172 3.39 5.76 6.47
CA GLY A 172 3.72 4.35 6.43
C GLY A 172 2.50 3.59 5.92
N ASP A 173 1.68 3.07 6.84
CA ASP A 173 0.36 2.55 6.48
C ASP A 173 -0.69 3.18 7.42
N PRO A 174 -1.68 3.92 6.93
CA PRO A 174 -2.64 4.65 7.76
C PRO A 174 -3.48 3.73 8.65
N LEU A 175 -3.67 2.46 8.27
CA LEU A 175 -4.40 1.51 9.09
C LEU A 175 -3.56 0.90 10.24
N ALA A 176 -2.27 1.24 10.35
CA ALA A 176 -1.44 0.84 11.48
C ALA A 176 -1.75 1.61 12.78
N VAL A 177 -2.59 2.65 12.72
CA VAL A 177 -3.08 3.36 13.91
C VAL A 177 -4.46 2.85 14.35
N ASN A 178 -4.87 3.19 15.59
CA ASN A 178 -6.16 2.77 16.11
C ASN A 178 -7.34 3.51 15.42
N ASP A 179 -8.49 2.84 15.39
CA ASP A 179 -9.68 3.33 14.73
C ASP A 179 -10.27 4.61 15.34
N ARG A 180 -10.06 4.82 16.64
CA ARG A 180 -10.47 6.06 17.32
C ARG A 180 -9.80 7.28 16.69
N LEU A 181 -8.49 7.21 16.41
CA LEU A 181 -7.77 8.30 15.77
C LEU A 181 -8.23 8.52 14.32
N LEU A 182 -8.43 7.42 13.56
CA LEU A 182 -8.91 7.51 12.18
C LEU A 182 -10.32 8.11 12.11
N ALA A 183 -11.21 7.70 13.00
CA ALA A 183 -12.56 8.27 13.11
C ALA A 183 -12.55 9.76 13.47
N GLN A 184 -11.68 10.19 14.38
CA GLN A 184 -11.49 11.60 14.71
C GLN A 184 -11.07 12.42 13.50
N TRP A 185 -10.09 11.94 12.73
CA TRP A 185 -9.67 12.57 11.49
C TRP A 185 -10.80 12.63 10.45
N ALA A 186 -11.49 11.50 10.23
CA ALA A 186 -12.60 11.44 9.28
C ALA A 186 -13.72 12.42 9.66
N THR A 187 -14.04 12.53 10.94
CA THR A 187 -15.04 13.48 11.46
C THR A 187 -14.59 14.93 11.23
N ALA A 188 -13.37 15.29 11.61
CA ALA A 188 -12.87 16.65 11.44
C ALA A 188 -12.83 17.08 9.96
N ILE A 189 -12.37 16.19 9.09
CA ILE A 189 -12.29 16.42 7.64
C ILE A 189 -13.69 16.53 7.02
N SER A 190 -14.66 15.73 7.46
CA SER A 190 -16.05 15.77 6.97
C SER A 190 -16.78 17.06 7.34
N GLY A 191 -16.29 17.79 8.35
CA GLY A 191 -16.78 19.12 8.70
C GLY A 191 -16.35 20.23 7.73
N ILE A 192 -15.44 19.96 6.78
CA ILE A 192 -14.97 20.90 5.78
C ILE A 192 -15.87 20.81 4.53
N PRO A 193 -16.66 21.84 4.17
CA PRO A 193 -17.79 21.70 3.21
C PRO A 193 -17.37 21.28 1.79
N HIS A 194 -16.17 21.62 1.35
CA HIS A 194 -15.69 21.34 -0.01
C HIS A 194 -15.02 19.96 -0.12
N ILE A 195 -14.67 19.28 0.99
CA ILE A 195 -14.10 17.94 0.95
C ILE A 195 -15.23 16.90 0.84
N ARG A 196 -15.15 16.07 -0.18
CA ARG A 196 -16.19 15.08 -0.53
C ARG A 196 -15.68 13.65 -0.40
N ARG A 197 -14.37 13.42 -0.49
CA ARG A 197 -13.76 12.09 -0.57
C ARG A 197 -12.66 11.91 0.46
N LEU A 198 -12.66 10.72 1.03
CA LEU A 198 -11.57 10.21 1.85
C LEU A 198 -11.00 8.98 1.17
N ARG A 199 -9.70 9.03 0.86
CA ARG A 199 -9.00 7.89 0.28
C ARG A 199 -7.99 7.35 1.29
N LEU A 200 -7.89 6.03 1.39
CA LEU A 200 -6.88 5.36 2.21
C LEU A 200 -5.94 4.59 1.27
N HIS A 201 -4.63 4.83 1.39
CA HIS A 201 -3.61 4.02 0.72
C HIS A 201 -3.04 3.05 1.74
N THR A 202 -3.33 1.77 1.60
CA THR A 202 -2.99 0.77 2.60
C THR A 202 -2.65 -0.60 2.01
N ARG A 203 -1.76 -1.32 2.66
CA ARG A 203 -1.50 -2.73 2.42
C ARG A 203 -2.00 -3.61 3.58
N LEU A 204 -2.40 -2.99 4.69
CA LEU A 204 -2.67 -3.71 5.93
C LEU A 204 -3.78 -4.76 5.83
N PRO A 205 -4.92 -4.52 5.14
CA PRO A 205 -5.95 -5.55 4.95
C PRO A 205 -5.48 -6.79 4.19
N VAL A 206 -4.41 -6.66 3.41
CA VAL A 206 -3.77 -7.76 2.68
C VAL A 206 -2.75 -8.47 3.55
N VAL A 207 -1.99 -7.73 4.35
CA VAL A 207 -0.88 -8.25 5.17
C VAL A 207 -1.40 -8.86 6.47
N ILE A 208 -2.39 -8.24 7.09
CA ILE A 208 -3.10 -8.69 8.29
C ILE A 208 -4.60 -8.53 8.04
N PRO A 209 -5.29 -9.53 7.45
CA PRO A 209 -6.74 -9.44 7.16
C PRO A 209 -7.59 -9.13 8.40
N GLN A 210 -7.15 -9.53 9.59
CA GLN A 210 -7.79 -9.26 10.88
C GLN A 210 -7.84 -7.75 11.22
N ARG A 211 -7.09 -6.90 10.50
CA ARG A 211 -7.21 -5.43 10.63
C ARG A 211 -8.59 -4.92 10.19
N VAL A 212 -9.29 -5.66 9.37
CA VAL A 212 -10.66 -5.34 9.00
C VAL A 212 -11.58 -5.82 10.13
N CYS A 213 -11.61 -5.05 11.21
CA CYS A 213 -12.38 -5.28 12.43
C CYS A 213 -13.64 -4.41 12.50
N ASP A 214 -14.50 -4.68 13.48
CA ASP A 214 -15.77 -3.98 13.64
C ASP A 214 -15.61 -2.47 13.84
N GLU A 215 -14.58 -2.05 14.57
CA GLU A 215 -14.30 -0.64 14.80
C GLU A 215 -13.95 0.08 13.48
N LEU A 216 -13.15 -0.56 12.62
CA LEU A 216 -12.85 -0.03 11.29
C LEU A 216 -14.11 0.09 10.44
N LEU A 217 -14.88 -0.99 10.35
CA LEU A 217 -16.09 -1.04 9.53
C LEU A 217 -17.15 -0.03 10.02
N LYS A 218 -17.24 0.17 11.34
CA LYS A 218 -18.18 1.11 11.95
C LYS A 218 -17.94 2.55 11.47
N TRP A 219 -16.72 3.08 11.60
CA TRP A 219 -16.49 4.47 11.20
C TRP A 219 -16.46 4.64 9.68
N LEU A 220 -16.02 3.62 8.91
CA LEU A 220 -16.10 3.65 7.45
C LEU A 220 -17.55 3.75 6.96
N SER A 221 -18.48 3.01 7.58
CA SER A 221 -19.89 3.01 7.17
C SER A 221 -20.68 4.24 7.64
N THR A 222 -20.21 4.95 8.66
CA THR A 222 -20.91 6.11 9.23
C THR A 222 -20.39 7.45 8.75
N THR A 223 -19.19 7.52 8.16
CA THR A 223 -18.66 8.77 7.61
C THR A 223 -19.51 9.27 6.44
N PRO A 224 -19.83 10.57 6.35
CA PRO A 224 -20.53 11.12 5.20
C PRO A 224 -19.67 11.26 3.94
N LEU A 225 -18.36 11.07 4.05
CA LEU A 225 -17.43 11.13 2.93
C LEU A 225 -17.54 9.90 2.04
N GLN A 226 -17.34 10.06 0.74
CA GLN A 226 -17.13 8.93 -0.16
C GLN A 226 -15.78 8.28 0.15
N VAL A 227 -15.81 7.02 0.61
CA VAL A 227 -14.57 6.29 0.98
C VAL A 227 -14.05 5.49 -0.20
N ILE A 228 -12.77 5.69 -0.50
CA ILE A 228 -12.02 4.91 -1.47
C ILE A 228 -10.83 4.26 -0.72
N ILE A 229 -10.66 2.95 -0.86
CA ILE A 229 -9.50 2.24 -0.34
C ILE A 229 -8.68 1.77 -1.53
N VAL A 230 -7.47 2.29 -1.63
CA VAL A 230 -6.49 1.88 -2.63
C VAL A 230 -5.54 0.90 -1.97
N LEU A 231 -5.71 -0.37 -2.33
CA LEU A 231 -4.90 -1.46 -1.85
C LEU A 231 -3.56 -1.50 -2.59
N HIS A 232 -2.59 -2.16 -1.98
CA HIS A 232 -1.29 -2.41 -2.60
C HIS A 232 -1.04 -3.91 -2.65
N ILE A 233 -1.36 -4.51 -3.80
CA ILE A 233 -1.24 -5.94 -4.08
C ILE A 233 -0.45 -6.10 -5.38
N ASN A 234 0.66 -6.83 -5.35
CA ASN A 234 1.54 -7.02 -6.49
C ASN A 234 1.46 -8.41 -7.12
N HIS A 235 0.94 -9.40 -6.40
CA HIS A 235 0.91 -10.79 -6.86
C HIS A 235 -0.40 -11.48 -6.46
N PRO A 236 -0.99 -12.37 -7.30
CA PRO A 236 -2.24 -13.06 -6.98
C PRO A 236 -2.17 -13.91 -5.69
N ALA A 237 -0.99 -14.45 -5.34
CA ALA A 237 -0.79 -15.20 -4.08
C ALA A 237 -1.01 -14.36 -2.81
N GLU A 238 -1.13 -13.03 -2.91
CA GLU A 238 -1.51 -12.17 -1.78
C GLU A 238 -3.02 -12.24 -1.46
N LEU A 239 -3.83 -12.84 -2.34
CA LEU A 239 -5.30 -12.89 -2.27
C LEU A 239 -5.81 -14.25 -1.80
N ASP A 240 -5.48 -14.65 -0.57
CA ASP A 240 -6.03 -15.86 0.04
C ASP A 240 -7.50 -15.68 0.48
N THR A 241 -8.10 -16.73 1.01
CA THR A 241 -9.50 -16.73 1.47
C THR A 241 -9.75 -15.69 2.56
N ALA A 242 -8.81 -15.51 3.49
CA ALA A 242 -8.94 -14.55 4.59
C ALA A 242 -8.91 -13.11 4.05
N THR A 243 -7.98 -12.82 3.14
CA THR A 243 -7.89 -11.51 2.47
C THR A 243 -9.15 -11.22 1.66
N ARG A 244 -9.62 -12.15 0.81
CA ARG A 244 -10.85 -11.97 0.01
C ARG A 244 -12.06 -11.69 0.90
N ARG A 245 -12.19 -12.37 2.03
CA ARG A 245 -13.26 -12.14 3.02
C ARG A 245 -13.17 -10.74 3.63
N ALA A 246 -11.97 -10.30 4.04
CA ALA A 246 -11.73 -8.97 4.59
C ALA A 246 -12.11 -7.87 3.58
N LEU A 247 -11.73 -8.03 2.31
CA LEU A 247 -12.10 -7.11 1.23
C LEU A 247 -13.61 -7.07 0.99
N GLY A 248 -14.29 -8.20 1.12
CA GLY A 248 -15.76 -8.28 1.08
C GLY A 248 -16.43 -7.42 2.15
N TYR A 249 -15.91 -7.43 3.38
CA TYR A 249 -16.42 -6.58 4.48
C TYR A 249 -16.19 -5.09 4.23
N LEU A 250 -15.03 -4.70 3.71
CA LEU A 250 -14.76 -3.30 3.35
C LEU A 250 -15.75 -2.79 2.28
N ARG A 251 -16.07 -3.62 1.28
CA ARG A 251 -17.08 -3.31 0.27
C ARG A 251 -18.47 -3.18 0.89
N ALA A 252 -18.85 -4.11 1.76
CA ALA A 252 -20.13 -4.08 2.45
C ALA A 252 -20.28 -2.83 3.34
N ALA A 253 -19.19 -2.32 3.91
CA ALA A 253 -19.14 -1.04 4.62
C ALA A 253 -19.27 0.19 3.70
N GLY A 254 -19.35 0.00 2.38
CA GLY A 254 -19.57 1.06 1.40
C GLY A 254 -18.30 1.65 0.78
N ALA A 255 -17.13 1.06 1.03
CA ALA A 255 -15.89 1.50 0.40
C ALA A 255 -15.80 1.05 -1.06
N THR A 256 -15.27 1.93 -1.92
CA THR A 256 -14.82 1.57 -3.27
C THR A 256 -13.40 1.03 -3.18
N LEU A 257 -13.16 -0.19 -3.66
CA LEU A 257 -11.84 -0.82 -3.61
C LEU A 257 -11.14 -0.72 -4.96
N LEU A 258 -9.93 -0.17 -4.92
CA LEU A 258 -9.03 -0.05 -6.07
C LEU A 258 -7.69 -0.71 -5.70
N ASN A 259 -6.93 -1.17 -6.68
CA ASN A 259 -5.57 -1.65 -6.47
C ASN A 259 -4.56 -0.81 -7.23
N GLN A 260 -3.43 -0.51 -6.60
CA GLN A 260 -2.22 -0.04 -7.24
C GLN A 260 -1.10 -1.05 -7.02
N SER A 261 -0.49 -1.48 -8.10
CA SER A 261 0.68 -2.37 -8.11
C SER A 261 1.91 -1.61 -8.58
N VAL A 262 3.07 -2.15 -8.30
CA VAL A 262 4.34 -1.73 -8.93
C VAL A 262 4.85 -2.90 -9.76
N ILE A 263 5.37 -2.65 -10.96
CA ILE A 263 6.09 -3.69 -11.72
C ILE A 263 7.41 -3.96 -11.01
N LEU A 264 7.65 -5.21 -10.64
CA LEU A 264 8.80 -5.63 -9.84
C LEU A 264 9.47 -6.84 -10.50
N ARG A 265 10.76 -6.71 -10.80
CA ARG A 265 11.58 -7.78 -11.36
C ARG A 265 11.52 -9.03 -10.46
N GLY A 266 11.17 -10.17 -11.07
CA GLY A 266 11.08 -11.45 -10.38
C GLY A 266 9.89 -11.61 -9.43
N VAL A 267 8.92 -10.69 -9.44
CA VAL A 267 7.67 -10.79 -8.70
C VAL A 267 6.49 -10.86 -9.66
N ASN A 268 6.29 -9.84 -10.48
CA ASN A 268 5.15 -9.72 -11.39
C ASN A 268 5.54 -9.19 -12.79
N ASP A 269 6.77 -9.37 -13.18
CA ASP A 269 7.34 -8.98 -14.48
C ASP A 269 7.01 -9.96 -15.63
N ARG A 270 5.86 -10.63 -15.55
CA ARG A 270 5.31 -11.53 -16.59
C ARG A 270 3.84 -11.20 -16.82
N ALA A 271 3.44 -11.15 -18.09
CA ALA A 271 2.06 -10.82 -18.44
C ALA A 271 1.04 -11.81 -17.88
N SER A 272 1.37 -13.10 -17.79
CA SER A 272 0.50 -14.11 -17.17
C SER A 272 0.24 -13.87 -15.68
N VAL A 273 1.23 -13.37 -14.94
CA VAL A 273 1.06 -13.03 -13.50
C VAL A 273 0.20 -11.79 -13.33
N LEU A 274 0.38 -10.78 -14.19
CA LEU A 274 -0.45 -9.56 -14.17
C LEU A 274 -1.89 -9.83 -14.61
N GLU A 275 -2.10 -10.73 -15.56
CA GLU A 275 -3.41 -11.23 -15.99
C GLU A 275 -4.12 -11.92 -14.81
N GLU A 276 -3.47 -12.92 -14.20
CA GLU A 276 -4.00 -13.63 -13.03
C GLU A 276 -4.29 -12.68 -11.86
N LEU A 277 -3.41 -11.68 -11.62
CA LEU A 277 -3.63 -10.67 -10.60
C LEU A 277 -4.88 -9.84 -10.88
N SER A 278 -5.07 -9.39 -12.10
CA SER A 278 -6.22 -8.56 -12.49
C SER A 278 -7.54 -9.31 -12.33
N GLU A 279 -7.60 -10.58 -12.76
CA GLU A 279 -8.77 -11.45 -12.57
C GLU A 279 -9.03 -11.71 -11.08
N ALA A 280 -8.02 -12.09 -10.31
CA ALA A 280 -8.14 -12.37 -8.88
C ALA A 280 -8.58 -11.13 -8.07
N LEU A 281 -8.13 -9.93 -8.46
CA LEU A 281 -8.58 -8.65 -7.89
C LEU A 281 -10.06 -8.43 -8.15
N PHE A 282 -10.50 -8.59 -9.41
CA PHE A 282 -11.88 -8.38 -9.79
C PHE A 282 -12.83 -9.37 -9.09
N GLU A 283 -12.47 -10.65 -9.00
CA GLU A 283 -13.19 -11.65 -8.20
C GLU A 283 -13.33 -11.24 -6.74
N ALA A 284 -12.28 -10.64 -6.15
CA ALA A 284 -12.32 -10.08 -4.79
C ALA A 284 -13.11 -8.76 -4.70
N GLY A 285 -13.61 -8.24 -5.83
CA GLY A 285 -14.34 -6.98 -5.93
C GLY A 285 -13.47 -5.74 -5.81
N VAL A 286 -12.23 -5.84 -6.24
CA VAL A 286 -11.25 -4.78 -6.34
C VAL A 286 -10.98 -4.47 -7.80
N LEU A 287 -11.03 -3.19 -8.19
CA LEU A 287 -10.70 -2.82 -9.57
C LEU A 287 -9.19 -2.57 -9.72
N PRO A 288 -8.53 -3.16 -10.73
CA PRO A 288 -7.19 -2.76 -11.12
C PRO A 288 -7.19 -1.28 -11.49
N TYR A 289 -6.32 -0.49 -10.86
CA TYR A 289 -6.35 0.96 -11.05
C TYR A 289 -5.06 1.47 -11.68
N TYR A 290 -3.96 1.34 -10.96
CA TYR A 290 -2.64 1.71 -11.47
C TYR A 290 -1.67 0.53 -11.43
N LEU A 291 -0.85 0.46 -12.47
CA LEU A 291 0.41 -0.28 -12.48
C LEU A 291 1.52 0.76 -12.58
N HIS A 292 2.30 0.90 -11.52
CA HIS A 292 3.39 1.86 -11.49
C HIS A 292 4.63 1.26 -12.13
N ALA A 293 5.31 2.02 -12.99
CA ALA A 293 6.71 1.80 -13.24
C ALA A 293 7.48 2.01 -11.93
N PHE A 294 8.63 1.38 -11.81
CA PHE A 294 9.42 1.43 -10.57
C PHE A 294 9.92 2.85 -10.29
N ASP A 295 9.79 3.31 -9.04
CA ASP A 295 10.38 4.58 -8.59
C ASP A 295 11.86 4.33 -8.24
N PRO A 296 12.83 5.11 -8.79
CA PRO A 296 14.25 4.81 -8.67
C PRO A 296 14.81 5.16 -7.27
N VAL A 297 14.39 4.38 -6.26
CA VAL A 297 14.80 4.56 -4.88
C VAL A 297 16.09 3.81 -4.57
N ALA A 298 17.02 4.46 -3.87
CA ALA A 298 18.29 3.87 -3.45
C ALA A 298 18.08 2.59 -2.63
N GLY A 299 18.83 1.54 -2.95
CA GLY A 299 18.76 0.23 -2.30
C GLY A 299 17.66 -0.69 -2.84
N ALA A 300 17.03 -0.36 -3.99
CA ALA A 300 15.97 -1.21 -4.54
C ALA A 300 16.06 -1.40 -6.08
N HIS A 301 17.18 -1.03 -6.69
CA HIS A 301 17.40 -1.07 -8.14
C HIS A 301 17.21 -2.45 -8.78
N HIS A 302 17.42 -3.53 -8.02
CA HIS A 302 17.24 -4.91 -8.49
C HIS A 302 15.80 -5.28 -8.79
N TYR A 303 14.82 -4.44 -8.39
CA TYR A 303 13.41 -4.59 -8.77
C TYR A 303 13.05 -3.88 -10.05
N ASP A 304 13.92 -3.04 -10.59
CA ASP A 304 13.60 -2.21 -11.74
C ASP A 304 13.32 -3.04 -12.99
N VAL A 305 12.28 -2.64 -13.71
CA VAL A 305 11.90 -3.17 -15.02
C VAL A 305 11.91 -2.03 -16.02
N PRO A 306 12.77 -2.10 -17.06
CA PRO A 306 12.88 -1.03 -18.06
C PRO A 306 11.55 -0.69 -18.72
N ASP A 307 11.36 0.57 -19.09
CA ASP A 307 10.12 1.07 -19.67
C ASP A 307 9.64 0.27 -20.88
N GLU A 308 10.56 -0.17 -21.74
CA GLU A 308 10.15 -0.93 -22.94
C GLU A 308 9.63 -2.33 -22.56
N GLU A 309 10.23 -2.97 -21.56
CA GLU A 309 9.69 -4.23 -21.03
C GLU A 309 8.30 -4.00 -20.40
N ALA A 310 8.13 -2.93 -19.60
CA ALA A 310 6.85 -2.57 -19.01
C ALA A 310 5.78 -2.28 -20.10
N ARG A 311 6.13 -1.60 -21.20
CA ARG A 311 5.24 -1.39 -22.32
C ARG A 311 4.83 -2.71 -23.01
N ASN A 312 5.80 -3.61 -23.21
CA ASN A 312 5.54 -4.91 -23.81
C ASN A 312 4.59 -5.75 -22.96
N LEU A 313 4.80 -5.79 -21.62
CA LEU A 313 3.88 -6.44 -20.70
C LEU A 313 2.46 -5.88 -20.79
N MET A 314 2.32 -4.56 -20.88
CA MET A 314 1.01 -3.92 -20.98
C MET A 314 0.33 -4.16 -22.35
N ARG A 315 1.09 -4.17 -23.47
CA ARG A 315 0.54 -4.51 -24.79
C ARG A 315 0.00 -5.95 -24.80
N GLU A 316 0.76 -6.87 -24.21
CA GLU A 316 0.34 -8.26 -24.06
C GLU A 316 -0.91 -8.38 -23.17
N LEU A 317 -0.96 -7.67 -22.04
CA LEU A 317 -2.10 -7.66 -21.13
C LEU A 317 -3.37 -7.11 -21.81
N LEU A 318 -3.25 -6.06 -22.63
CA LEU A 318 -4.35 -5.50 -23.43
C LEU A 318 -4.94 -6.51 -24.42
N SER A 319 -4.14 -7.45 -24.92
CA SER A 319 -4.62 -8.50 -25.82
C SER A 319 -5.30 -9.67 -25.11
N ARG A 320 -5.08 -9.81 -23.81
CA ARG A 320 -5.57 -10.95 -22.99
C ARG A 320 -6.80 -10.62 -22.17
N LEU A 321 -6.94 -9.38 -21.72
CA LEU A 321 -7.96 -8.96 -20.75
C LEU A 321 -8.98 -7.99 -21.34
N PRO A 322 -10.23 -7.99 -20.84
CA PRO A 322 -11.16 -6.90 -21.06
C PRO A 322 -10.57 -5.58 -20.58
N GLY A 323 -10.80 -4.49 -21.33
CA GLY A 323 -10.15 -3.20 -21.06
C GLY A 323 -10.32 -2.65 -19.64
N PHE A 324 -11.42 -2.97 -18.95
CA PHE A 324 -11.67 -2.51 -17.57
C PHE A 324 -10.82 -3.27 -16.52
N LEU A 325 -10.21 -4.41 -16.88
CA LEU A 325 -9.28 -5.17 -16.05
C LEU A 325 -7.82 -4.80 -16.29
N VAL A 326 -7.55 -3.98 -17.29
CA VAL A 326 -6.18 -3.53 -17.58
C VAL A 326 -5.88 -2.26 -16.79
N PRO A 327 -4.94 -2.29 -15.82
CA PRO A 327 -4.57 -1.11 -15.06
C PRO A 327 -3.87 -0.07 -15.95
N LYS A 328 -3.91 1.19 -15.55
CA LYS A 328 -3.15 2.25 -16.24
C LYS A 328 -1.68 2.17 -15.85
N LEU A 329 -0.80 1.98 -16.83
CA LEU A 329 0.64 2.09 -16.62
C LEU A 329 1.02 3.56 -16.43
N VAL A 330 1.62 3.88 -15.30
CA VAL A 330 1.94 5.26 -14.93
C VAL A 330 3.30 5.35 -14.22
N ARG A 331 3.87 6.54 -14.28
CA ARG A 331 5.01 6.95 -13.44
C ARG A 331 4.62 8.17 -12.62
N GLU A 332 5.17 8.28 -11.42
CA GLU A 332 5.12 9.53 -10.68
C GLU A 332 6.40 10.32 -10.94
N GLU A 333 6.25 11.56 -11.42
CA GLU A 333 7.36 12.44 -11.73
C GLU A 333 7.26 13.69 -10.87
N PRO A 334 8.36 14.14 -10.23
CA PRO A 334 8.38 15.36 -9.46
C PRO A 334 7.87 16.58 -10.26
N GLY A 335 7.12 17.46 -9.61
CA GLY A 335 6.63 18.70 -10.22
C GLY A 335 5.49 18.55 -11.24
N LYS A 336 5.05 17.33 -11.58
CA LYS A 336 3.90 17.15 -12.47
C LYS A 336 2.56 17.29 -11.74
N GLU A 337 1.54 17.76 -12.44
CA GLU A 337 0.18 17.96 -11.89
C GLU A 337 -0.62 16.65 -11.72
N SER A 338 -0.13 15.55 -12.26
CA SER A 338 -0.73 14.21 -12.17
C SER A 338 0.34 13.14 -12.34
N LYS A 339 -0.01 11.88 -12.04
CA LYS A 339 0.77 10.75 -12.50
C LYS A 339 0.86 10.77 -14.02
N THR A 340 2.05 10.58 -14.58
CA THR A 340 2.32 10.60 -16.01
C THR A 340 1.98 9.23 -16.61
N PRO A 341 0.98 9.11 -17.51
CA PRO A 341 0.75 7.87 -18.22
C PRO A 341 1.95 7.53 -19.13
N ILE A 342 2.39 6.29 -19.10
CA ILE A 342 3.42 5.80 -20.04
C ILE A 342 2.74 5.41 -21.35
N ASN A 343 3.13 6.08 -22.44
CA ASN A 343 2.57 5.76 -23.77
C ASN A 343 3.00 4.36 -24.20
N LEU A 344 2.04 3.51 -24.51
CA LEU A 344 2.29 2.13 -24.93
C LEU A 344 2.69 2.02 -26.42
N PHE A 345 2.28 2.99 -27.22
CA PHE A 345 2.52 3.06 -28.67
C PHE A 345 3.15 4.42 -28.97
N PRO A 346 4.47 4.58 -28.69
CA PRO A 346 5.20 5.85 -28.91
C PRO A 346 5.36 6.18 -30.39
#